data_1487622464a38b0f5ff286a6287517b3
#
_entry.id   1487622464a38b0f5ff286a6287517b3
#
_cell.length_a   1.000
_cell.length_b   1.000
_cell.length_c   1.000
_cell.angle_alpha   90.00
_cell.angle_beta   90.00
_cell.angle_gamma   90.00
#
_symmetry.space_group_name_H-M   'P 1'
#
loop_
_entity.id
_entity.type
_entity.pdbx_description
1 polymer ?
#
loop_
_entity_poly.entity_id
_entity_poly.type
_entity_poly.pdbx_seq_one_letter_code
_entity_poly.pdbx_strand_id
1 'polypeptide(L)'
;MVRGLWEPLCLRSSARTSIQIFTAAVAVFGFSSFIANAQDSRPIKTARNDPAAIQRLGEQINQNTIAIMSGNPNATYLSLAYDLSAVLDDGDNFRVLPVIGKGGGQNLRDLRFLKGIDLGITQSVILNRARRSGEIGNIDDKIVYITKLYNEEMHFIVRSDSGVEKLQDLNGKIVNFSDIGSGTQASTRDIFEKLGIHAKEVNMGQGDAAVALKKGEIDATILIAGKPTGSGLKLKASDGFRFLPVAYERPLQQEYLPAVLTHSDYPNMIKEGERIDTVAVGAVLIAYNWPKGTDRYNRIVSFIDHFFPKLAEFQKPPRHGKWKETNLAAKLPGWTRFAYADEWLQKHPARVAATPSLERKQFNEFVASRDPNAGPLAE
;
A
#
# COMPACT_ATOMS: atom_id res chain seq x y z
N MET A 1 -14.02 -38.41 -47.63
CA MET A 1 -15.44 -38.79 -47.71
C MET A 1 -15.99 -38.59 -46.32
N VAL A 2 -16.94 -37.72 -45.97
CA VAL A 2 -18.14 -37.22 -46.60
C VAL A 2 -18.35 -35.78 -46.13
N ARG A 3 -18.79 -34.92 -47.04
CA ARG A 3 -19.28 -33.57 -46.87
C ARG A 3 -20.74 -33.56 -46.30
N GLY A 4 -21.13 -32.52 -45.59
CA GLY A 4 -22.52 -32.17 -45.30
C GLY A 4 -22.52 -30.84 -44.55
N LEU A 5 -22.69 -29.75 -45.15
CA LEU A 5 -23.81 -28.97 -45.65
C LEU A 5 -24.49 -28.15 -44.52
N TRP A 6 -24.26 -26.85 -44.64
CA TRP A 6 -24.98 -25.77 -44.00
C TRP A 6 -26.30 -25.47 -44.72
N GLU A 7 -27.37 -25.23 -44.02
CA GLU A 7 -28.47 -24.41 -44.51
C GLU A 7 -29.07 -23.51 -43.39
N PRO A 8 -29.48 -22.27 -43.69
CA PRO A 8 -30.07 -21.36 -42.73
C PRO A 8 -31.61 -21.34 -42.87
N LEU A 9 -32.31 -21.39 -41.75
CA LEU A 9 -33.78 -21.20 -41.69
C LEU A 9 -34.13 -19.72 -41.49
N CYS A 10 -34.64 -19.12 -42.59
CA CYS A 10 -35.42 -17.90 -42.56
C CYS A 10 -36.87 -18.24 -42.12
N LEU A 11 -37.37 -17.56 -41.08
CA LEU A 11 -38.80 -17.45 -40.84
C LEU A 11 -39.19 -15.97 -40.74
N ARG A 12 -39.87 -15.52 -41.81
CA ARG A 12 -40.70 -14.33 -41.84
C ARG A 12 -42.03 -14.62 -41.10
N SER A 13 -42.43 -13.72 -40.24
CA SER A 13 -43.83 -13.60 -39.86
C SER A 13 -44.19 -12.12 -39.77
N SER A 14 -45.07 -11.74 -40.66
CA SER A 14 -45.78 -10.47 -40.72
C SER A 14 -47.01 -10.51 -39.81
N ALA A 15 -47.22 -9.47 -39.02
CA ALA A 15 -48.53 -9.15 -38.49
C ALA A 15 -48.77 -7.64 -38.52
N ARG A 16 -49.87 -7.31 -39.16
CA ARG A 16 -50.41 -5.98 -39.41
C ARG A 16 -51.12 -5.41 -38.20
N THR A 17 -50.97 -4.12 -38.01
CA THR A 17 -52.01 -3.10 -37.83
C THR A 17 -52.90 -3.12 -36.58
N SER A 18 -52.87 -2.01 -35.83
CA SER A 18 -54.07 -1.22 -35.56
C SER A 18 -53.68 0.16 -35.00
N ILE A 19 -54.03 1.18 -35.77
CA ILE A 19 -53.99 2.59 -35.37
C ILE A 19 -55.23 2.82 -34.52
N GLN A 20 -55.07 3.24 -33.29
CA GLN A 20 -56.14 3.90 -32.51
C GLN A 20 -55.72 5.33 -32.21
N ILE A 21 -56.48 6.23 -32.83
CA ILE A 21 -56.47 7.65 -32.59
C ILE A 21 -57.18 7.91 -31.26
N PHE A 22 -56.45 8.39 -30.25
CA PHE A 22 -57.03 8.99 -29.03
C PHE A 22 -56.75 10.49 -29.06
N THR A 23 -57.80 11.24 -29.27
CA THR A 23 -57.87 12.67 -28.98
C THR A 23 -57.74 12.90 -27.49
N ALA A 24 -56.69 13.55 -27.06
CA ALA A 24 -56.53 13.94 -25.66
C ALA A 24 -56.51 15.47 -25.54
N ALA A 25 -57.24 15.91 -24.58
CA ALA A 25 -57.50 17.30 -24.23
C ALA A 25 -56.22 18.08 -23.84
N VAL A 26 -56.16 19.32 -24.32
CA VAL A 26 -55.14 20.31 -23.95
C VAL A 26 -55.43 20.80 -22.53
N ALA A 27 -54.63 20.38 -21.54
CA ALA A 27 -54.53 21.04 -20.24
C ALA A 27 -53.38 22.04 -20.31
N VAL A 28 -53.71 23.33 -20.30
CA VAL A 28 -52.75 24.41 -20.17
C VAL A 28 -52.22 24.43 -18.73
N PHE A 29 -51.07 23.82 -18.51
CA PHE A 29 -50.28 24.07 -17.28
C PHE A 29 -49.29 25.16 -17.57
N GLY A 30 -49.40 26.26 -16.79
CA GLY A 30 -48.50 27.40 -16.85
C GLY A 30 -47.05 26.97 -16.56
N PHE A 31 -46.17 27.11 -17.54
CA PHE A 31 -44.72 27.01 -17.36
C PHE A 31 -44.27 28.26 -16.66
N SER A 32 -44.05 28.17 -15.33
CA SER A 32 -43.20 29.10 -14.62
C SER A 32 -41.80 28.94 -15.14
N SER A 33 -41.32 29.92 -15.89
CA SER A 33 -39.96 30.00 -16.38
C SER A 33 -38.99 30.09 -15.20
N PHE A 34 -38.48 28.94 -14.77
CA PHE A 34 -37.21 28.94 -14.02
C PHE A 34 -36.12 29.41 -15.00
N ILE A 35 -35.75 30.68 -14.89
CA ILE A 35 -34.53 31.17 -15.47
C ILE A 35 -33.41 30.47 -14.68
N ALA A 36 -32.94 29.33 -15.20
CA ALA A 36 -31.67 28.78 -14.80
C ALA A 36 -30.64 29.87 -15.15
N ASN A 37 -30.06 30.50 -14.14
CA ASN A 37 -28.84 31.26 -14.29
C ASN A 37 -27.83 30.29 -14.93
N ALA A 38 -27.68 30.36 -16.23
CA ALA A 38 -26.50 29.85 -16.91
C ALA A 38 -25.35 30.62 -16.32
N GLN A 39 -24.68 30.01 -15.34
CA GLN A 39 -23.38 30.48 -14.89
C GLN A 39 -22.53 30.68 -16.15
N ASP A 40 -22.11 31.92 -16.30
CA ASP A 40 -21.26 32.45 -17.34
C ASP A 40 -20.08 31.47 -17.56
N SER A 41 -20.30 30.49 -18.44
CA SER A 41 -19.22 29.67 -18.96
C SER A 41 -18.43 30.57 -19.90
N ARG A 42 -17.56 31.42 -19.28
CA ARG A 42 -16.56 32.14 -20.06
C ARG A 42 -15.89 31.09 -20.95
N PRO A 43 -15.91 31.26 -22.26
CA PRO A 43 -15.23 30.34 -23.14
C PRO A 43 -13.78 30.28 -22.65
N ILE A 44 -13.33 29.09 -22.24
CA ILE A 44 -11.91 28.83 -22.01
C ILE A 44 -11.26 29.26 -23.30
N LYS A 45 -10.63 30.43 -23.29
CA LYS A 45 -9.80 30.90 -24.40
C LYS A 45 -8.77 29.80 -24.57
N THR A 46 -9.01 28.93 -25.53
CA THR A 46 -8.09 27.86 -25.86
C THR A 46 -6.74 28.50 -26.07
N ALA A 47 -5.79 28.18 -25.19
CA ALA A 47 -4.39 28.62 -25.23
C ALA A 47 -3.67 28.14 -26.51
N ARG A 48 -4.44 27.81 -27.54
CA ARG A 48 -4.03 27.11 -28.75
C ARG A 48 -2.90 27.85 -29.53
N ASN A 49 -2.68 29.13 -29.23
CA ASN A 49 -1.73 29.95 -29.98
C ASN A 49 -0.88 30.89 -29.07
N ASP A 50 -0.87 30.72 -27.76
CA ASP A 50 0.02 31.49 -26.86
C ASP A 50 1.05 30.54 -26.20
N PRO A 51 2.28 30.48 -26.75
CA PRO A 51 3.34 29.63 -26.18
C PRO A 51 3.62 29.92 -24.68
N ALA A 52 3.49 31.18 -24.26
CA ALA A 52 3.72 31.58 -22.90
C ALA A 52 2.61 31.08 -21.96
N ALA A 53 1.36 31.04 -22.44
CA ALA A 53 0.26 30.45 -21.66
C ALA A 53 0.41 28.93 -21.51
N ILE A 54 0.83 28.24 -22.57
CA ILE A 54 1.13 26.80 -22.57
C ILE A 54 2.26 26.50 -21.61
N GLN A 55 3.33 27.29 -21.64
CA GLN A 55 4.46 27.12 -20.72
C GLN A 55 4.02 27.31 -19.26
N ARG A 56 3.30 28.39 -18.95
CA ARG A 56 2.77 28.64 -17.59
C ARG A 56 1.88 27.51 -17.09
N LEU A 57 0.99 26.98 -17.94
CA LEU A 57 0.16 25.84 -17.59
C LEU A 57 1.01 24.59 -17.30
N GLY A 58 2.01 24.32 -18.11
CA GLY A 58 2.95 23.22 -17.89
C GLY A 58 3.72 23.36 -16.58
N GLU A 59 4.20 24.56 -16.27
CA GLU A 59 4.87 24.87 -15.00
C GLU A 59 3.93 24.68 -13.80
N GLN A 60 2.70 25.20 -13.87
CA GLN A 60 1.68 25.04 -12.85
C GLN A 60 1.36 23.55 -12.59
N ILE A 61 1.08 22.77 -13.64
CA ILE A 61 0.78 21.34 -13.50
C ILE A 61 1.96 20.62 -12.87
N ASN A 62 3.19 20.91 -13.30
CA ASN A 62 4.38 20.27 -12.73
C ASN A 62 4.64 20.67 -11.27
N GLN A 63 4.40 21.92 -10.89
CA GLN A 63 4.54 22.37 -9.50
C GLN A 63 3.50 21.73 -8.58
N ASN A 64 2.29 21.50 -9.06
CA ASN A 64 1.18 20.97 -8.28
C ASN A 64 1.10 19.43 -8.34
N THR A 65 2.03 18.76 -9.03
CA THR A 65 2.05 17.31 -9.14
C THR A 65 3.16 16.72 -8.29
N ILE A 66 2.83 15.70 -7.47
CA ILE A 66 3.77 14.95 -6.66
C ILE A 66 3.74 13.47 -7.06
N ALA A 67 4.91 12.89 -7.30
CA ALA A 67 5.05 11.48 -7.65
C ALA A 67 5.48 10.65 -6.45
N ILE A 68 4.73 9.56 -6.20
CA ILE A 68 5.00 8.63 -5.10
C ILE A 68 5.39 7.24 -5.62
N MET A 69 6.62 6.81 -5.32
CA MET A 69 7.06 5.45 -5.61
C MET A 69 6.38 4.46 -4.66
N SER A 70 5.64 3.53 -5.23
CA SER A 70 4.80 2.56 -4.51
C SER A 70 5.26 1.11 -4.68
N GLY A 71 4.38 0.15 -4.63
CA GLY A 71 4.68 -1.27 -4.79
C GLY A 71 4.24 -1.84 -6.14
N ASN A 72 4.36 -3.15 -6.26
CA ASN A 72 3.79 -3.88 -7.40
C ASN A 72 2.24 -3.85 -7.35
N PRO A 73 1.54 -4.21 -8.44
CA PRO A 73 0.09 -4.11 -8.55
C PRO A 73 -0.73 -4.86 -7.47
N ASN A 74 -0.15 -5.86 -6.84
CA ASN A 74 -0.82 -6.67 -5.81
C ASN A 74 -0.38 -6.30 -4.37
N ALA A 75 0.45 -5.26 -4.22
CA ALA A 75 1.00 -4.85 -2.94
C ALA A 75 0.21 -3.71 -2.31
N THR A 76 0.20 -3.68 -0.99
CA THR A 76 -0.47 -2.65 -0.17
C THR A 76 0.00 -1.23 -0.52
N TYR A 77 1.29 -1.03 -0.84
CA TYR A 77 1.83 0.29 -1.20
C TYR A 77 1.13 0.93 -2.39
N LEU A 78 0.82 0.16 -3.43
CA LEU A 78 0.10 0.71 -4.58
C LEU A 78 -1.34 1.07 -4.22
N SER A 79 -2.01 0.25 -3.40
CA SER A 79 -3.36 0.57 -2.92
C SER A 79 -3.39 1.87 -2.11
N LEU A 80 -2.40 2.07 -1.21
CA LEU A 80 -2.30 3.32 -0.44
C LEU A 80 -1.97 4.52 -1.33
N ALA A 81 -1.05 4.37 -2.28
CA ALA A 81 -0.72 5.44 -3.22
C ALA A 81 -1.90 5.82 -4.13
N TYR A 82 -2.71 4.83 -4.53
CA TYR A 82 -3.96 5.06 -5.23
C TYR A 82 -4.98 5.81 -4.35
N ASP A 83 -5.11 5.42 -3.08
CA ASP A 83 -5.98 6.13 -2.15
C ASP A 83 -5.53 7.60 -1.97
N LEU A 84 -4.21 7.85 -1.88
CA LEU A 84 -3.68 9.22 -1.84
C LEU A 84 -4.10 10.01 -3.08
N SER A 85 -3.94 9.45 -4.29
CA SER A 85 -4.42 10.09 -5.51
C SER A 85 -5.92 10.35 -5.45
N ALA A 86 -6.72 9.33 -5.15
CA ALA A 86 -8.18 9.42 -5.20
C ALA A 86 -8.81 10.37 -4.15
N VAL A 87 -8.11 10.69 -3.06
CA VAL A 87 -8.61 11.61 -2.01
C VAL A 87 -8.02 12.99 -2.13
N LEU A 88 -6.80 13.10 -2.62
CA LEU A 88 -6.06 14.37 -2.61
C LEU A 88 -6.10 15.11 -3.96
N ASP A 89 -6.36 14.41 -5.07
CA ASP A 89 -6.41 15.07 -6.38
C ASP A 89 -7.48 16.15 -6.42
N ASP A 90 -7.09 17.35 -6.84
CA ASP A 90 -7.92 18.53 -7.04
C ASP A 90 -7.60 19.18 -8.41
N GLY A 91 -7.79 18.40 -9.46
CA GLY A 91 -7.54 18.84 -10.83
C GLY A 91 -6.12 19.37 -11.04
N ASP A 92 -6.00 20.60 -11.53
CA ASP A 92 -4.69 21.23 -11.77
C ASP A 92 -4.10 21.90 -10.51
N ASN A 93 -4.85 21.96 -9.40
CA ASN A 93 -4.38 22.58 -8.16
C ASN A 93 -3.49 21.65 -7.34
N PHE A 94 -3.79 20.37 -7.33
CA PHE A 94 -2.96 19.35 -6.66
C PHE A 94 -3.22 17.96 -7.23
N ARG A 95 -2.15 17.22 -7.51
CA ARG A 95 -2.22 15.85 -8.04
C ARG A 95 -1.20 14.95 -7.38
N VAL A 96 -1.61 13.71 -7.10
CA VAL A 96 -0.72 12.63 -6.66
C VAL A 96 -0.64 11.58 -7.77
N LEU A 97 0.57 11.29 -8.24
CA LEU A 97 0.82 10.26 -9.25
C LEU A 97 1.42 9.02 -8.58
N PRO A 98 0.66 7.93 -8.43
CA PRO A 98 1.21 6.64 -8.04
C PRO A 98 2.13 6.09 -9.11
N VAL A 99 3.38 5.78 -8.74
CA VAL A 99 4.36 5.15 -9.61
C VAL A 99 4.56 3.72 -9.16
N ILE A 100 4.37 2.77 -10.07
CA ILE A 100 4.56 1.35 -9.80
C ILE A 100 6.05 1.08 -9.59
N GLY A 101 6.37 0.42 -8.47
CA GLY A 101 7.71 -0.02 -8.10
C GLY A 101 7.70 -1.45 -7.58
N LYS A 102 8.81 -1.90 -7.05
CA LYS A 102 8.93 -3.21 -6.39
C LYS A 102 8.80 -3.11 -4.86
N GLY A 103 8.68 -1.89 -4.35
CA GLY A 103 8.64 -1.62 -2.92
C GLY A 103 10.05 -1.56 -2.29
N GLY A 104 10.08 -1.40 -0.99
CA GLY A 104 11.26 -1.55 -0.14
C GLY A 104 12.53 -0.86 -0.64
N GLY A 105 13.56 -1.66 -0.91
CA GLY A 105 14.88 -1.17 -1.27
C GLY A 105 14.93 -0.43 -2.61
N GLN A 106 14.15 -0.88 -3.61
CA GLN A 106 14.07 -0.16 -4.88
C GLN A 106 13.49 1.24 -4.68
N ASN A 107 12.39 1.36 -3.94
CA ASN A 107 11.76 2.67 -3.73
C ASN A 107 12.70 3.68 -3.05
N LEU A 108 13.50 3.22 -2.09
CA LEU A 108 14.51 4.05 -1.43
C LEU A 108 15.59 4.51 -2.42
N ARG A 109 16.07 3.60 -3.29
CA ARG A 109 17.04 3.90 -4.34
C ARG A 109 16.46 4.88 -5.37
N ASP A 110 15.22 4.64 -5.78
CA ASP A 110 14.53 5.46 -6.78
C ASP A 110 14.28 6.88 -6.24
N LEU A 111 13.83 7.00 -4.98
CA LEU A 111 13.71 8.30 -4.33
C LEU A 111 15.05 9.04 -4.27
N ARG A 112 16.15 8.31 -4.07
CA ARG A 112 17.50 8.89 -3.95
C ARG A 112 18.05 9.39 -5.28
N PHE A 113 17.76 8.72 -6.40
CA PHE A 113 18.48 8.90 -7.65
C PHE A 113 17.61 9.23 -8.86
N LEU A 114 16.33 8.82 -8.90
CA LEU A 114 15.49 9.10 -10.05
C LEU A 114 14.96 10.53 -10.02
N LYS A 115 15.04 11.18 -11.18
CA LYS A 115 14.41 12.48 -11.38
C LYS A 115 12.88 12.31 -11.45
N GLY A 116 12.15 13.21 -10.79
CA GLY A 116 10.68 13.22 -10.84
C GLY A 116 10.00 12.41 -9.74
N ILE A 117 10.73 11.66 -8.92
CA ILE A 117 10.18 11.00 -7.72
C ILE A 117 10.32 11.96 -6.53
N ASP A 118 9.22 12.24 -5.85
CA ASP A 118 9.18 13.15 -4.70
C ASP A 118 9.03 12.40 -3.38
N LEU A 119 8.24 11.32 -3.38
CA LEU A 119 7.94 10.49 -2.22
C LEU A 119 8.18 9.02 -2.53
N GLY A 120 8.37 8.22 -1.48
CA GLY A 120 8.43 6.76 -1.59
C GLY A 120 7.86 6.09 -0.35
N ILE A 121 7.37 4.85 -0.52
CA ILE A 121 6.99 4.02 0.62
C ILE A 121 8.02 2.91 0.76
N THR A 122 8.58 2.76 1.96
CA THR A 122 9.58 1.73 2.28
C THR A 122 9.36 1.19 3.69
N GLN A 123 10.17 0.24 4.09
CA GLN A 123 10.15 -0.36 5.43
C GLN A 123 11.22 0.25 6.32
N SER A 124 10.95 0.39 7.62
CA SER A 124 11.91 0.91 8.60
C SER A 124 13.21 0.11 8.64
N VAL A 125 13.13 -1.21 8.57
CA VAL A 125 14.30 -2.10 8.54
C VAL A 125 15.19 -1.88 7.32
N ILE A 126 14.59 -1.54 6.18
CA ILE A 126 15.33 -1.26 4.94
C ILE A 126 16.09 0.06 5.04
N LEU A 127 15.49 1.08 5.66
CA LEU A 127 16.19 2.34 5.95
C LEU A 127 17.43 2.08 6.83
N ASN A 128 17.26 1.31 7.91
CA ASN A 128 18.35 0.95 8.80
C ASN A 128 19.44 0.12 8.10
N ARG A 129 19.03 -0.85 7.27
CA ARG A 129 19.97 -1.67 6.48
C ARG A 129 20.75 -0.82 5.48
N ALA A 130 20.09 0.05 4.72
CA ALA A 130 20.73 0.92 3.74
C ALA A 130 21.72 1.89 4.40
N ARG A 131 21.41 2.39 5.60
CA ARG A 131 22.32 3.19 6.41
C ARG A 131 23.58 2.39 6.81
N ARG A 132 23.39 1.17 7.33
CA ARG A 132 24.51 0.30 7.75
C ARG A 132 25.39 -0.15 6.59
N SER A 133 24.79 -0.49 5.46
CA SER A 133 25.54 -1.00 4.30
C SER A 133 26.25 0.09 3.51
N GLY A 134 25.77 1.32 3.54
CA GLY A 134 26.27 2.39 2.68
C GLY A 134 26.08 2.14 1.18
N GLU A 135 25.32 1.14 0.79
CA GLU A 135 25.12 0.70 -0.60
C GLU A 135 24.64 1.81 -1.56
N ILE A 136 23.87 2.75 -1.03
CA ILE A 136 23.38 3.92 -1.79
C ILE A 136 23.99 5.23 -1.29
N GLY A 137 25.16 5.15 -0.66
CA GLY A 137 25.88 6.26 -0.04
C GLY A 137 25.29 6.69 1.29
N ASN A 138 25.80 7.78 1.85
CA ASN A 138 25.22 8.34 3.07
C ASN A 138 23.80 8.87 2.80
N ILE A 139 22.83 8.39 3.58
CA ILE A 139 21.41 8.75 3.48
C ILE A 139 20.89 9.52 4.69
N ASP A 140 21.68 9.70 5.74
CA ASP A 140 21.26 10.32 7.01
C ASP A 140 20.72 11.74 6.84
N ASP A 141 21.41 12.53 6.00
CA ASP A 141 21.02 13.91 5.70
C ASP A 141 20.11 14.03 4.46
N LYS A 142 19.96 12.95 3.71
CA LYS A 142 19.30 12.96 2.39
C LYS A 142 17.91 12.42 2.42
N ILE A 143 17.63 11.48 3.31
CA ILE A 143 16.32 10.83 3.42
C ILE A 143 15.71 11.18 4.77
N VAL A 144 14.49 11.66 4.71
CA VAL A 144 13.65 11.97 5.88
C VAL A 144 12.33 11.25 5.78
N TYR A 145 11.69 10.97 6.92
CA TYR A 145 10.33 10.42 6.87
C TYR A 145 9.28 11.51 7.04
N ILE A 146 8.13 11.33 6.42
CA ILE A 146 6.94 12.18 6.63
C ILE A 146 6.11 11.61 7.77
N THR A 147 5.74 10.34 7.66
CA THR A 147 4.99 9.64 8.70
C THR A 147 5.18 8.13 8.59
N LYS A 148 4.97 7.43 9.69
CA LYS A 148 4.75 5.99 9.67
C LYS A 148 3.32 5.73 9.20
N LEU A 149 3.13 4.81 8.26
CA LEU A 149 1.83 4.52 7.67
C LEU A 149 1.10 3.40 8.44
N TYR A 150 1.70 2.21 8.50
CA TYR A 150 1.10 1.02 9.12
C TYR A 150 2.17 -0.05 9.39
N ASN A 151 1.78 -1.18 9.94
CA ASN A 151 2.65 -2.34 10.09
C ASN A 151 2.41 -3.36 8.97
N GLU A 152 3.49 -3.89 8.40
CA GLU A 152 3.49 -4.98 7.42
C GLU A 152 3.84 -6.27 8.11
N GLU A 153 2.92 -7.20 8.09
CA GLU A 153 3.11 -8.52 8.69
C GLU A 153 3.89 -9.44 7.74
N MET A 154 4.76 -10.26 8.31
CA MET A 154 5.45 -11.31 7.55
C MET A 154 4.57 -12.55 7.47
N HIS A 155 4.45 -13.07 6.27
CA HIS A 155 3.70 -14.30 5.97
C HIS A 155 4.70 -15.33 5.44
N PHE A 156 5.01 -16.33 6.25
CA PHE A 156 5.78 -17.49 5.84
C PHE A 156 4.79 -18.60 5.47
N ILE A 157 4.80 -19.03 4.23
CA ILE A 157 3.86 -20.01 3.69
C ILE A 157 4.62 -21.27 3.31
N VAL A 158 4.18 -22.40 3.85
CA VAL A 158 4.74 -23.73 3.58
C VAL A 158 3.63 -24.72 3.22
N ARG A 159 3.99 -25.87 2.67
CA ARG A 159 3.03 -26.96 2.54
C ARG A 159 2.73 -27.58 3.91
N SER A 160 1.51 -28.03 4.11
CA SER A 160 1.05 -28.66 5.36
C SER A 160 1.78 -30.00 5.62
N ASP A 161 2.23 -30.68 4.55
CA ASP A 161 2.95 -31.95 4.60
C ASP A 161 4.47 -31.81 4.59
N SER A 162 5.01 -30.59 4.66
CA SER A 162 6.46 -30.35 4.48
C SER A 162 7.32 -30.74 5.68
N GLY A 163 6.72 -30.97 6.85
CA GLY A 163 7.48 -31.19 8.10
C GLY A 163 8.23 -29.96 8.63
N VAL A 164 8.03 -28.76 8.01
CA VAL A 164 8.64 -27.49 8.46
C VAL A 164 7.77 -26.88 9.54
N GLU A 165 8.21 -26.87 10.79
CA GLU A 165 7.42 -26.41 11.94
C GLU A 165 7.85 -25.03 12.48
N LYS A 166 9.09 -24.63 12.24
CA LYS A 166 9.68 -23.35 12.67
C LYS A 166 10.63 -22.80 11.61
N LEU A 167 11.00 -21.53 11.71
CA LEU A 167 11.88 -20.88 10.74
C LEU A 167 13.23 -21.58 10.58
N GLN A 168 13.78 -22.12 11.67
CA GLN A 168 15.08 -22.83 11.63
C GLN A 168 15.05 -24.06 10.75
N ASP A 169 13.89 -24.68 10.52
CA ASP A 169 13.74 -25.84 9.63
C ASP A 169 13.88 -25.46 8.14
N LEU A 170 13.88 -24.15 7.83
CA LEU A 170 14.17 -23.64 6.49
C LEU A 170 15.68 -23.62 6.15
N ASN A 171 16.54 -23.97 7.09
CA ASN A 171 17.97 -24.05 6.84
C ASN A 171 18.28 -25.08 5.76
N GLY A 172 19.01 -24.67 4.70
CA GLY A 172 19.31 -25.50 3.53
C GLY A 172 18.14 -25.71 2.52
N LYS A 173 16.94 -25.25 2.86
CA LYS A 173 15.71 -25.36 2.04
C LYS A 173 15.70 -24.32 0.91
N ILE A 174 14.91 -24.61 -0.13
CA ILE A 174 14.68 -23.68 -1.25
C ILE A 174 13.53 -22.74 -0.88
N VAL A 175 13.81 -21.46 -0.70
CA VAL A 175 12.85 -20.47 -0.21
C VAL A 175 12.71 -19.31 -1.19
N ASN A 176 11.48 -19.01 -1.57
CA ASN A 176 11.19 -17.82 -2.38
C ASN A 176 11.20 -16.56 -1.52
N PHE A 177 12.09 -15.63 -1.84
CA PHE A 177 12.22 -14.32 -1.20
C PHE A 177 11.45 -13.23 -1.97
N SER A 178 10.52 -13.63 -2.86
CA SER A 178 9.77 -12.72 -3.75
C SER A 178 10.66 -12.04 -4.80
N ASP A 179 10.18 -10.97 -5.42
CA ASP A 179 10.88 -10.27 -6.50
C ASP A 179 12.20 -9.65 -6.03
N ILE A 180 13.21 -9.71 -6.90
CA ILE A 180 14.52 -9.05 -6.67
C ILE A 180 14.30 -7.54 -6.46
N GLY A 181 14.88 -7.00 -5.40
CA GLY A 181 14.78 -5.59 -5.01
C GLY A 181 13.51 -5.25 -4.22
N SER A 182 12.62 -6.23 -3.95
CA SER A 182 11.42 -6.04 -3.15
C SER A 182 11.72 -5.86 -1.67
N GLY A 183 10.75 -5.30 -0.95
CA GLY A 183 10.80 -5.22 0.51
C GLY A 183 10.80 -6.61 1.16
N THR A 184 10.07 -7.56 0.59
CA THR A 184 10.05 -8.95 1.04
C THR A 184 11.45 -9.57 0.97
N GLN A 185 12.15 -9.44 -0.16
CA GLN A 185 13.51 -9.97 -0.31
C GLN A 185 14.45 -9.39 0.76
N ALA A 186 14.47 -8.06 0.89
CA ALA A 186 15.39 -7.38 1.79
C ALA A 186 15.14 -7.74 3.26
N SER A 187 13.87 -7.75 3.70
CA SER A 187 13.53 -8.08 5.09
C SER A 187 13.66 -9.57 5.39
N THR A 188 13.41 -10.45 4.43
CA THR A 188 13.66 -11.88 4.61
C THR A 188 15.14 -12.17 4.82
N ARG A 189 16.00 -11.55 4.00
CA ARG A 189 17.47 -11.65 4.19
C ARG A 189 17.90 -11.14 5.56
N ASP A 190 17.34 -10.02 6.02
CA ASP A 190 17.64 -9.46 7.34
C ASP A 190 17.23 -10.39 8.49
N ILE A 191 16.02 -10.97 8.42
CA ILE A 191 15.55 -11.93 9.44
C ILE A 191 16.39 -13.21 9.44
N PHE A 192 16.67 -13.76 8.26
CA PHE A 192 17.46 -14.99 8.15
C PHE A 192 18.89 -14.79 8.65
N GLU A 193 19.50 -13.63 8.33
CA GLU A 193 20.81 -13.24 8.86
C GLU A 193 20.79 -13.15 10.40
N LYS A 194 19.78 -12.46 10.98
CA LYS A 194 19.64 -12.31 12.44
C LYS A 194 19.40 -13.63 13.17
N LEU A 195 18.72 -14.59 12.52
CA LEU A 195 18.38 -15.89 13.08
C LEU A 195 19.39 -16.99 12.71
N GLY A 196 20.45 -16.68 11.93
CA GLY A 196 21.44 -17.65 11.48
C GLY A 196 20.88 -18.71 10.53
N ILE A 197 19.87 -18.38 9.72
CA ILE A 197 19.22 -19.30 8.79
C ILE A 197 19.86 -19.15 7.40
N HIS A 198 20.35 -20.23 6.83
CA HIS A 198 20.98 -20.29 5.51
C HIS A 198 20.10 -21.06 4.53
N ALA A 199 19.11 -20.41 3.94
CA ALA A 199 18.25 -20.98 2.90
C ALA A 199 18.85 -20.77 1.50
N LYS A 200 18.43 -21.60 0.56
CA LYS A 200 18.70 -21.41 -0.87
C LYS A 200 17.68 -20.43 -1.42
N GLU A 201 18.08 -19.16 -1.56
CA GLU A 201 17.21 -18.11 -2.06
C GLU A 201 16.86 -18.32 -3.53
N VAL A 202 15.56 -18.25 -3.85
CA VAL A 202 15.04 -18.08 -5.20
C VAL A 202 14.13 -16.83 -5.22
N ASN A 203 13.92 -16.27 -6.41
CA ASN A 203 13.17 -15.03 -6.56
C ASN A 203 12.14 -15.17 -7.68
N MET A 204 10.87 -15.12 -7.29
CA MET A 204 9.72 -15.15 -8.22
C MET A 204 8.52 -14.43 -7.60
N GLY A 205 7.61 -13.98 -8.45
CA GLY A 205 6.36 -13.35 -8.02
C GLY A 205 5.48 -14.32 -7.22
N GLN A 206 4.60 -13.79 -6.36
CA GLN A 206 3.81 -14.60 -5.42
C GLN A 206 2.86 -15.59 -6.11
N GLY A 207 2.38 -15.29 -7.33
CA GLY A 207 1.55 -16.21 -8.10
C GLY A 207 2.31 -17.45 -8.52
N ASP A 208 3.50 -17.27 -9.10
CA ASP A 208 4.38 -18.36 -9.54
C ASP A 208 4.90 -19.15 -8.34
N ALA A 209 5.22 -18.45 -7.24
CA ALA A 209 5.66 -19.06 -6.01
C ALA A 209 4.61 -20.00 -5.39
N ALA A 210 3.33 -19.64 -5.42
CA ALA A 210 2.25 -20.51 -4.95
C ALA A 210 2.16 -21.81 -5.79
N VAL A 211 2.34 -21.71 -7.11
CA VAL A 211 2.37 -22.87 -8.00
C VAL A 211 3.59 -23.74 -7.71
N ALA A 212 4.78 -23.15 -7.61
CA ALA A 212 6.03 -23.85 -7.31
C ALA A 212 5.99 -24.53 -5.93
N LEU A 213 5.43 -23.86 -4.92
CA LEU A 213 5.25 -24.41 -3.58
C LEU A 213 4.31 -25.62 -3.59
N LYS A 214 3.18 -25.53 -4.30
CA LYS A 214 2.22 -26.64 -4.44
C LYS A 214 2.84 -27.86 -5.10
N LYS A 215 3.72 -27.66 -6.08
CA LYS A 215 4.47 -28.74 -6.76
C LYS A 215 5.65 -29.28 -5.96
N GLY A 216 6.05 -28.62 -4.88
CA GLY A 216 7.25 -28.97 -4.10
C GLY A 216 8.57 -28.57 -4.76
N GLU A 217 8.53 -27.67 -5.74
CA GLU A 217 9.73 -27.11 -6.40
C GLU A 217 10.46 -26.13 -5.46
N ILE A 218 9.73 -25.53 -4.50
CA ILE A 218 10.26 -24.74 -3.37
C ILE A 218 9.66 -25.26 -2.06
N ASP A 219 10.35 -25.03 -0.95
CA ASP A 219 9.93 -25.47 0.38
C ASP A 219 9.07 -24.41 1.11
N ALA A 220 9.31 -23.14 0.82
CA ALA A 220 8.55 -22.03 1.38
C ALA A 220 8.49 -20.83 0.43
N THR A 221 7.46 -20.01 0.59
CA THR A 221 7.40 -18.65 0.03
C THR A 221 7.12 -17.65 1.11
N ILE A 222 7.72 -16.47 1.00
CA ILE A 222 7.60 -15.40 2.00
C ILE A 222 6.98 -14.18 1.33
N LEU A 223 6.12 -13.49 2.10
CA LEU A 223 5.50 -12.24 1.71
C LEU A 223 5.48 -11.30 2.91
N ILE A 224 5.95 -10.07 2.73
CA ILE A 224 5.76 -8.98 3.68
C ILE A 224 4.81 -7.98 3.06
N ALA A 225 3.68 -7.78 3.71
CA ALA A 225 2.68 -6.80 3.30
C ALA A 225 1.63 -6.59 4.41
N GLY A 226 0.87 -5.51 4.32
CA GLY A 226 -0.24 -5.28 5.25
C GLY A 226 -1.34 -6.33 5.09
N LYS A 227 -1.70 -6.98 6.18
CA LYS A 227 -2.78 -7.97 6.20
C LYS A 227 -4.17 -7.32 6.14
N PRO A 228 -5.17 -7.96 5.47
CA PRO A 228 -5.01 -9.13 4.62
C PRO A 228 -4.40 -8.74 3.26
N THR A 229 -3.55 -9.60 2.71
CA THR A 229 -2.93 -9.37 1.41
C THR A 229 -3.76 -9.99 0.29
N GLY A 230 -3.77 -9.37 -0.89
CA GLY A 230 -4.47 -9.93 -2.05
C GLY A 230 -3.95 -11.30 -2.47
N SER A 231 -2.66 -11.56 -2.31
CA SER A 231 -2.05 -12.88 -2.56
C SER A 231 -2.45 -13.88 -1.48
N GLY A 232 -2.40 -13.48 -0.20
CA GLY A 232 -2.76 -14.35 0.93
C GLY A 232 -4.23 -14.79 0.90
N LEU A 233 -5.14 -13.91 0.49
CA LEU A 233 -6.57 -14.24 0.36
C LEU A 233 -6.87 -15.30 -0.71
N LYS A 234 -5.98 -15.48 -1.69
CA LYS A 234 -6.11 -16.50 -2.73
C LYS A 234 -5.63 -17.88 -2.27
N LEU A 235 -4.88 -17.96 -1.18
CA LEU A 235 -4.40 -19.23 -0.63
C LEU A 235 -5.54 -19.93 0.15
N LYS A 236 -5.48 -21.27 0.15
CA LYS A 236 -6.44 -22.09 0.89
C LYS A 236 -5.70 -23.23 1.60
N ALA A 237 -6.09 -23.49 2.84
CA ALA A 237 -5.60 -24.65 3.59
C ALA A 237 -5.97 -25.97 2.89
N SER A 238 -7.13 -26.02 2.21
CA SER A 238 -7.56 -27.16 1.38
C SER A 238 -6.65 -27.44 0.19
N ASP A 239 -5.83 -26.47 -0.24
CA ASP A 239 -4.81 -26.64 -1.29
C ASP A 239 -3.48 -27.18 -0.73
N GLY A 240 -3.42 -27.50 0.57
CA GLY A 240 -2.24 -28.01 1.25
C GLY A 240 -1.28 -26.94 1.74
N PHE A 241 -1.73 -25.70 1.90
CA PHE A 241 -0.92 -24.60 2.43
C PHE A 241 -1.21 -24.34 3.92
N ARG A 242 -0.20 -23.85 4.63
CA ARG A 242 -0.36 -23.25 5.97
C ARG A 242 0.61 -22.12 6.19
N PHE A 243 0.28 -21.23 7.11
CA PHE A 243 1.23 -20.25 7.62
C PHE A 243 2.16 -20.90 8.66
N LEU A 244 3.44 -20.56 8.57
CA LEU A 244 4.45 -20.96 9.54
C LEU A 244 4.56 -19.88 10.62
N PRO A 245 4.46 -20.19 11.91
CA PRO A 245 4.62 -19.20 12.97
C PRO A 245 6.07 -18.70 13.06
N VAL A 246 6.22 -17.45 13.48
CA VAL A 246 7.50 -16.81 13.74
C VAL A 246 7.60 -16.44 15.21
N ALA A 247 8.55 -17.01 15.91
CA ALA A 247 8.83 -16.64 17.28
C ALA A 247 9.46 -15.22 17.34
N TYR A 248 8.95 -14.37 18.24
CA TYR A 248 9.49 -13.04 18.46
C TYR A 248 10.74 -13.12 19.35
N GLU A 249 11.85 -13.56 18.75
CA GLU A 249 13.12 -13.78 19.44
C GLU A 249 13.91 -12.48 19.65
N ARG A 250 14.84 -12.46 20.62
CA ARG A 250 15.66 -11.29 20.94
C ARG A 250 16.34 -10.61 19.73
N PRO A 251 16.92 -11.34 18.75
CA PRO A 251 17.56 -10.72 17.60
C PRO A 251 16.61 -9.87 16.75
N LEU A 252 15.28 -10.15 16.80
CA LEU A 252 14.27 -9.44 16.03
C LEU A 252 13.72 -8.19 16.74
N GLN A 253 13.83 -8.13 18.09
CA GLN A 253 13.14 -7.13 18.92
C GLN A 253 13.61 -5.68 18.69
N GLN A 254 14.78 -5.48 18.11
CA GLN A 254 15.28 -4.13 17.83
C GLN A 254 14.64 -3.45 16.64
N GLU A 255 14.16 -4.23 15.65
CA GLU A 255 13.71 -3.68 14.37
C GLU A 255 12.32 -4.19 13.94
N TYR A 256 11.84 -5.24 14.57
CA TYR A 256 10.54 -5.85 14.29
C TYR A 256 9.59 -5.73 15.48
N LEU A 257 8.31 -5.79 15.20
CA LEU A 257 7.24 -5.80 16.20
C LEU A 257 6.58 -7.17 16.20
N PRO A 258 6.06 -7.65 17.34
CA PRO A 258 5.24 -8.85 17.36
C PRO A 258 3.92 -8.59 16.63
N ALA A 259 3.46 -9.59 15.89
CA ALA A 259 2.20 -9.52 15.15
C ALA A 259 1.51 -10.89 15.14
N VAL A 260 0.26 -10.91 14.73
CA VAL A 260 -0.56 -12.13 14.68
C VAL A 260 -1.38 -12.14 13.40
N LEU A 261 -1.47 -13.28 12.73
CA LEU A 261 -2.45 -13.54 11.68
C LEU A 261 -3.62 -14.33 12.28
N THR A 262 -4.84 -13.98 11.89
CA THR A 262 -6.07 -14.55 12.46
C THR A 262 -7.04 -15.00 11.38
N HIS A 263 -8.07 -15.72 11.78
CA HIS A 263 -9.18 -16.10 10.88
C HIS A 263 -9.80 -14.89 10.16
N SER A 264 -9.98 -13.77 10.86
CA SER A 264 -10.55 -12.55 10.24
C SER A 264 -9.68 -11.97 9.13
N ASP A 265 -8.35 -12.22 9.16
CA ASP A 265 -7.44 -11.82 8.10
C ASP A 265 -7.49 -12.82 6.92
N TYR A 266 -7.53 -14.13 7.23
CA TYR A 266 -7.42 -15.21 6.24
C TYR A 266 -8.34 -16.39 6.54
N PRO A 267 -9.65 -16.26 6.30
CA PRO A 267 -10.64 -17.29 6.69
C PRO A 267 -10.46 -18.62 5.96
N ASN A 268 -9.82 -18.62 4.79
CA ASN A 268 -9.53 -19.85 4.03
C ASN A 268 -8.23 -20.57 4.48
N MET A 269 -7.42 -19.94 5.32
CA MET A 269 -6.11 -20.43 5.76
C MET A 269 -6.03 -20.72 7.25
N ILE A 270 -6.76 -19.97 8.06
CA ILE A 270 -6.68 -19.99 9.52
C ILE A 270 -8.08 -20.34 10.06
N LYS A 271 -8.17 -21.31 10.95
CA LYS A 271 -9.44 -21.71 11.57
C LYS A 271 -9.92 -20.66 12.56
N GLU A 272 -11.23 -20.61 12.80
CA GLU A 272 -11.80 -19.73 13.81
C GLU A 272 -11.19 -20.03 15.20
N GLY A 273 -10.79 -18.98 15.92
CA GLY A 273 -10.10 -19.09 17.21
C GLY A 273 -8.61 -19.40 17.12
N GLU A 274 -8.09 -19.78 15.96
CA GLU A 274 -6.65 -20.02 15.75
C GLU A 274 -5.89 -18.69 15.58
N ARG A 275 -4.66 -18.66 16.08
CA ARG A 275 -3.72 -17.54 15.96
C ARG A 275 -2.38 -18.04 15.44
N ILE A 276 -1.83 -17.33 14.46
CA ILE A 276 -0.49 -17.59 13.95
C ILE A 276 0.40 -16.41 14.34
N ASP A 277 1.30 -16.62 15.28
CA ASP A 277 2.27 -15.59 15.68
C ASP A 277 3.22 -15.29 14.53
N THR A 278 3.51 -14.02 14.32
CA THR A 278 4.46 -13.56 13.33
C THR A 278 5.12 -12.25 13.78
N VAL A 279 5.93 -11.66 12.91
CA VAL A 279 6.54 -10.35 13.13
C VAL A 279 6.10 -9.37 12.07
N ALA A 280 6.16 -8.09 12.42
CA ALA A 280 5.82 -7.01 11.50
C ALA A 280 6.91 -5.94 11.49
N VAL A 281 6.93 -5.17 10.42
CA VAL A 281 7.84 -4.02 10.24
C VAL A 281 7.04 -2.79 9.84
N GLY A 282 7.47 -1.61 10.28
CA GLY A 282 6.78 -0.37 9.94
C GLY A 282 6.95 0.01 8.48
N ALA A 283 5.83 0.24 7.78
CA ALA A 283 5.80 0.93 6.48
C ALA A 283 5.88 2.43 6.69
N VAL A 284 6.79 3.10 6.00
CA VAL A 284 7.15 4.51 6.21
C VAL A 284 7.06 5.28 4.90
N LEU A 285 6.38 6.42 4.94
CA LEU A 285 6.38 7.40 3.86
C LEU A 285 7.61 8.28 4.00
N ILE A 286 8.47 8.25 2.99
CA ILE A 286 9.75 8.94 2.97
C ILE A 286 9.83 9.98 1.85
N ALA A 287 10.70 10.96 2.05
CA ALA A 287 11.02 12.01 1.09
C ALA A 287 12.53 12.24 1.02
N TYR A 288 12.99 12.86 -0.07
CA TYR A 288 14.32 13.43 -0.09
C TYR A 288 14.30 14.75 0.71
N ASN A 289 15.34 14.99 1.47
CA ASN A 289 15.48 16.18 2.31
C ASN A 289 15.90 17.40 1.47
N TRP A 290 14.96 17.95 0.70
CA TRP A 290 15.19 19.11 -0.13
C TRP A 290 15.39 20.36 0.72
N PRO A 291 16.29 21.28 0.31
CA PRO A 291 16.45 22.57 0.99
C PRO A 291 15.14 23.39 0.99
N LYS A 292 14.88 24.06 2.11
CA LYS A 292 13.71 24.93 2.26
C LYS A 292 13.66 25.99 1.15
N GLY A 293 12.47 26.21 0.59
CA GLY A 293 12.24 27.18 -0.48
C GLY A 293 12.50 26.67 -1.90
N THR A 294 12.96 25.41 -2.07
CA THR A 294 13.02 24.81 -3.41
C THR A 294 11.66 24.32 -3.86
N ASP A 295 11.41 24.23 -5.16
CA ASP A 295 10.14 23.73 -5.72
C ASP A 295 9.80 22.35 -5.18
N ARG A 296 10.79 21.48 -5.07
CA ARG A 296 10.59 20.14 -4.53
C ARG A 296 10.24 20.12 -3.05
N TYR A 297 10.85 20.99 -2.25
CA TYR A 297 10.46 21.19 -0.85
C TYR A 297 9.00 21.65 -0.76
N ASN A 298 8.62 22.65 -1.58
CA ASN A 298 7.27 23.23 -1.57
C ASN A 298 6.21 22.21 -2.00
N ARG A 299 6.50 21.29 -2.93
CA ARG A 299 5.59 20.18 -3.27
C ARG A 299 5.32 19.25 -2.08
N ILE A 300 6.36 18.93 -1.29
CA ILE A 300 6.19 18.09 -0.10
C ILE A 300 5.39 18.84 0.97
N VAL A 301 5.61 20.14 1.12
CA VAL A 301 4.79 21.01 2.01
C VAL A 301 3.32 20.96 1.58
N SER A 302 3.04 21.19 0.30
CA SER A 302 1.70 21.12 -0.26
C SER A 302 1.05 19.74 -0.04
N PHE A 303 1.81 18.66 -0.22
CA PHE A 303 1.33 17.31 0.06
C PHE A 303 0.91 17.14 1.53
N ILE A 304 1.71 17.62 2.48
CA ILE A 304 1.41 17.53 3.91
C ILE A 304 0.15 18.32 4.25
N ASP A 305 0.00 19.52 3.68
CA ASP A 305 -1.18 20.37 3.89
C ASP A 305 -2.47 19.75 3.33
N HIS A 306 -2.38 18.95 2.27
CA HIS A 306 -3.54 18.22 1.71
C HIS A 306 -3.80 16.89 2.45
N PHE A 307 -2.75 16.17 2.84
CA PHE A 307 -2.87 14.82 3.39
C PHE A 307 -3.24 14.80 4.88
N PHE A 308 -2.50 15.52 5.73
CA PHE A 308 -2.66 15.41 7.18
C PHE A 308 -4.06 15.82 7.67
N PRO A 309 -4.68 16.90 7.15
CA PRO A 309 -6.04 17.25 7.52
C PRO A 309 -7.09 16.19 7.16
N LYS A 310 -6.84 15.44 6.08
CA LYS A 310 -7.79 14.46 5.52
C LYS A 310 -7.58 13.03 6.03
N LEU A 311 -6.69 12.77 7.01
CA LEU A 311 -6.43 11.42 7.50
C LEU A 311 -7.71 10.64 7.84
N ALA A 312 -8.69 11.27 8.46
CA ALA A 312 -9.96 10.64 8.80
C ALA A 312 -10.78 10.15 7.57
N GLU A 313 -10.56 10.71 6.39
CA GLU A 313 -11.19 10.27 5.15
C GLU A 313 -10.55 8.97 4.64
N PHE A 314 -9.23 8.84 4.80
CA PHE A 314 -8.51 7.61 4.46
C PHE A 314 -8.89 6.44 5.37
N GLN A 315 -9.28 6.69 6.60
CA GLN A 315 -9.64 5.66 7.58
C GLN A 315 -11.05 5.07 7.37
N LYS A 316 -11.79 5.55 6.37
CA LYS A 316 -13.15 5.10 6.02
C LYS A 316 -13.17 4.27 4.73
N PRO A 317 -14.09 3.30 4.60
CA PRO A 317 -14.34 2.64 3.33
C PRO A 317 -14.66 3.66 2.22
N PRO A 318 -14.29 3.40 0.97
CA PRO A 318 -13.68 2.17 0.43
C PRO A 318 -12.15 2.13 0.50
N ARG A 319 -11.50 3.01 1.29
CA ARG A 319 -10.04 3.09 1.39
C ARG A 319 -9.46 1.86 2.09
N HIS A 320 -8.18 1.60 1.82
CA HIS A 320 -7.50 0.42 2.35
C HIS A 320 -7.52 0.38 3.88
N GLY A 321 -7.84 -0.78 4.48
CA GLY A 321 -8.02 -0.92 5.93
C GLY A 321 -6.78 -0.53 6.77
N LYS A 322 -5.59 -0.62 6.20
CA LYS A 322 -4.31 -0.27 6.84
C LYS A 322 -4.18 1.24 7.17
N TRP A 323 -4.96 2.10 6.56
CA TRP A 323 -5.01 3.51 6.96
C TRP A 323 -5.47 3.72 8.41
N LYS A 324 -6.23 2.78 8.98
CA LYS A 324 -6.65 2.82 10.39
C LYS A 324 -5.48 2.70 11.36
N GLU A 325 -4.34 2.17 10.91
CA GLU A 325 -3.11 2.05 11.70
C GLU A 325 -2.24 3.31 11.61
N THR A 326 -2.52 4.22 10.67
CA THR A 326 -1.71 5.42 10.47
C THR A 326 -1.83 6.36 11.66
N ASN A 327 -0.67 6.64 12.28
CA ASN A 327 -0.52 7.65 13.33
C ASN A 327 0.50 8.69 12.88
N LEU A 328 0.02 9.88 12.53
CA LEU A 328 0.87 10.97 12.03
C LEU A 328 1.98 11.37 13.01
N ALA A 329 1.71 11.23 14.32
CA ALA A 329 2.66 11.59 15.37
C ALA A 329 3.69 10.50 15.67
N ALA A 330 3.49 9.27 15.20
CA ALA A 330 4.39 8.16 15.47
C ALA A 330 5.83 8.51 15.08
N LYS A 331 6.75 8.40 16.04
CA LYS A 331 8.17 8.64 15.80
C LYS A 331 8.82 7.41 15.17
N LEU A 332 9.76 7.64 14.28
CA LEU A 332 10.64 6.62 13.75
C LEU A 332 12.01 6.75 14.43
N PRO A 333 12.36 5.86 15.38
CA PRO A 333 13.60 5.97 16.13
C PRO A 333 14.83 6.03 15.23
N GLY A 334 15.73 6.98 15.52
CA GLY A 334 16.96 7.15 14.76
C GLY A 334 16.81 7.83 13.40
N TRP A 335 15.61 8.27 13.01
CA TRP A 335 15.37 8.97 11.75
C TRP A 335 14.78 10.36 11.97
N THR A 336 15.17 11.29 11.12
CA THR A 336 14.68 12.67 11.14
C THR A 336 13.37 12.76 10.35
N ARG A 337 12.36 13.40 10.92
CA ARG A 337 11.13 13.72 10.23
C ARG A 337 11.35 14.93 9.31
N PHE A 338 10.62 15.01 8.21
CA PHE A 338 10.61 16.21 7.37
C PHE A 338 10.17 17.42 8.20
N ALA A 339 10.99 18.47 8.22
CA ALA A 339 10.84 19.58 9.17
C ALA A 339 9.43 20.20 9.19
N TYR A 340 8.84 20.41 8.01
CA TYR A 340 7.49 20.95 7.93
C TYR A 340 6.42 20.01 8.51
N ALA A 341 6.62 18.69 8.42
CA ALA A 341 5.70 17.73 9.03
C ALA A 341 5.69 17.87 10.56
N ASP A 342 6.86 18.04 11.19
CA ASP A 342 6.95 18.32 12.63
C ASP A 342 6.34 19.68 12.99
N GLU A 343 6.60 20.74 12.22
CA GLU A 343 5.99 22.04 12.39
C GLU A 343 4.46 21.96 12.32
N TRP A 344 3.91 21.22 11.35
CA TRP A 344 2.49 21.03 11.19
C TRP A 344 1.85 20.31 12.38
N LEU A 345 2.46 19.24 12.85
CA LEU A 345 1.99 18.46 14.01
C LEU A 345 1.98 19.30 15.30
N GLN A 346 3.01 20.11 15.50
CA GLN A 346 3.08 21.04 16.66
C GLN A 346 1.97 22.09 16.63
N LYS A 347 1.58 22.56 15.45
CA LYS A 347 0.50 23.54 15.29
C LYS A 347 -0.90 22.92 15.43
N HIS A 348 -1.04 21.61 15.34
CA HIS A 348 -2.32 20.90 15.34
C HIS A 348 -2.41 19.77 16.39
N PRO A 349 -2.12 20.03 17.69
CA PRO A 349 -2.00 19.00 18.71
C PRO A 349 -3.29 18.18 18.92
N ALA A 350 -4.46 18.79 18.76
CA ALA A 350 -5.74 18.11 18.91
C ALA A 350 -5.98 17.00 17.87
N ARG A 351 -5.42 17.11 16.67
CA ARG A 351 -5.49 16.08 15.63
C ARG A 351 -4.53 14.93 15.87
N VAL A 352 -3.45 15.20 16.63
CA VAL A 352 -2.44 14.23 17.02
C VAL A 352 -2.95 13.33 18.15
N ALA A 353 -3.62 13.90 19.14
CA ALA A 353 -4.12 13.19 20.31
C ALA A 353 -5.24 12.17 20.00
N ALA A 354 -5.93 12.32 18.85
CA ALA A 354 -7.06 11.48 18.48
C ALA A 354 -6.67 10.09 17.95
N THR A 355 -5.38 9.79 17.75
CA THR A 355 -4.94 8.52 17.17
C THR A 355 -4.23 7.67 18.22
N PRO A 356 -4.89 6.66 18.83
CA PRO A 356 -4.23 5.72 19.74
C PRO A 356 -3.09 5.01 19.01
N SER A 357 -1.98 4.80 19.71
CA SER A 357 -0.89 3.98 19.18
C SER A 357 -1.34 2.51 19.12
N LEU A 358 -1.81 2.08 17.95
CA LEU A 358 -2.22 0.71 17.68
C LEU A 358 -1.07 -0.28 17.97
N GLU A 359 0.16 0.17 17.76
CA GLU A 359 1.38 -0.61 18.06
C GLU A 359 1.49 -0.96 19.53
N ARG A 360 1.24 0.02 20.40
CA ARG A 360 1.27 -0.21 21.85
C ARG A 360 0.16 -1.18 22.26
N LYS A 361 -1.02 -1.05 21.66
CA LYS A 361 -2.12 -1.97 21.90
C LYS A 361 -1.75 -3.39 21.47
N GLN A 362 -1.23 -3.56 20.26
CA GLN A 362 -0.79 -4.87 19.73
C GLN A 362 0.35 -5.45 20.56
N PHE A 363 1.31 -4.64 20.97
CA PHE A 363 2.40 -5.07 21.85
C PHE A 363 1.88 -5.49 23.22
N ASN A 364 1.01 -4.70 23.83
CA ASN A 364 0.41 -5.04 25.13
C ASN A 364 -0.47 -6.30 25.05
N GLU A 365 -1.24 -6.48 23.98
CA GLU A 365 -2.00 -7.70 23.71
C GLU A 365 -1.09 -8.92 23.54
N PHE A 366 0.05 -8.76 22.87
CA PHE A 366 1.05 -9.83 22.73
C PHE A 366 1.66 -10.19 24.07
N VAL A 367 2.08 -9.22 24.89
CA VAL A 367 2.65 -9.44 26.22
C VAL A 367 1.62 -10.10 27.14
N ALA A 368 0.39 -9.58 27.18
CA ALA A 368 -0.69 -10.14 27.99
C ALA A 368 -1.07 -11.58 27.58
N SER A 369 -0.93 -11.93 26.31
CA SER A 369 -1.19 -13.29 25.82
C SER A 369 -0.16 -14.32 26.28
N ARG A 370 1.04 -13.87 26.68
CA ARG A 370 2.15 -14.75 27.13
C ARG A 370 2.37 -14.72 28.65
N ASP A 371 2.06 -13.62 29.27
CA ASP A 371 2.09 -13.46 30.71
C ASP A 371 0.87 -12.64 31.17
N PRO A 372 -0.21 -13.29 31.60
CA PRO A 372 -1.41 -12.60 32.07
C PRO A 372 -1.16 -11.65 33.26
N ASN A 373 -0.02 -11.79 33.95
CA ASN A 373 0.37 -10.94 35.07
C ASN A 373 1.33 -9.81 34.67
N ALA A 374 1.80 -9.80 33.42
CA ALA A 374 2.60 -8.70 32.91
C ALA A 374 1.69 -7.47 32.76
N GLY A 375 1.82 -6.53 33.66
CA GLY A 375 1.16 -5.22 33.55
C GLY A 375 1.60 -4.48 32.28
N PRO A 376 0.80 -3.50 31.79
CA PRO A 376 1.19 -2.68 30.66
C PRO A 376 2.51 -1.97 30.96
N LEU A 377 3.45 -2.03 30.01
CA LEU A 377 4.71 -1.30 30.14
C LEU A 377 4.43 0.19 30.33
N ALA A 378 5.07 0.79 31.33
CA ALA A 378 4.95 2.21 31.63
C ALA A 378 5.37 3.10 30.43
N GLU A 379 4.87 4.34 30.42
CA GLU A 379 5.10 5.34 29.36
C GLU A 379 6.56 5.66 29.11
#